data_86c3796356ef0b1843ff686fca9a58b5
#
_entry.id   86c3796356ef0b1843ff686fca9a58b5
#
_cell.length_a   1.000
_cell.length_b   1.000
_cell.length_c   1.000
_cell.angle_alpha   90.00
_cell.angle_beta   90.00
_cell.angle_gamma   90.00
#
_symmetry.space_group_name_H-M   'P 1'
#
loop_
_entity.id
_entity.type
_entity.pdbx_description
1 polymer ?
#
loop_
_entity_poly.entity_id
_entity_poly.type
_entity_poly.pdbx_seq_one_letter_code
_entity_poly.pdbx_strand_id
1 'polypeptide(L)'
;MRHTRMISLLLAASLAVSAFPVAPAVVSVEAADSFTANYGEALQKSLYFYEAQQAGPLPDWNRVEWRGDSTMEDYIKGGWYDAGDHVKFNLPMAYSASMLAWGMYAYGDGIAAVGEEENYLHELTWVLDYLAACDQGDTVVYQVGNGTKDHSWWGPVELLEYGMEDQGIDPEEARSYITGRNASAVYGEMAAALAAGYCALDGKVSESVREGYLSHAKAIFAMADEDRSDD
;
A
#
# COMPACT_ATOMS: atom_id res chain seq x y z
N MET A 1 62.16 -0.39 48.58
CA MET A 1 61.91 1.06 48.41
C MET A 1 61.93 1.56 46.96
N ARG A 2 62.56 0.88 46.00
CA ARG A 2 62.57 1.37 44.58
C ARG A 2 61.26 1.05 43.82
N HIS A 3 60.56 -0.02 44.10
CA HIS A 3 59.34 -0.37 43.42
C HIS A 3 58.13 0.50 43.82
N THR A 4 58.06 0.95 45.05
CA THR A 4 56.95 1.80 45.53
C THR A 4 56.99 3.21 44.90
N ARG A 5 58.18 3.71 44.58
CA ARG A 5 58.31 5.03 43.92
C ARG A 5 57.93 5.00 42.41
N MET A 6 58.18 3.86 41.74
CA MET A 6 57.77 3.69 40.32
C MET A 6 56.27 3.56 40.19
N ILE A 7 55.60 2.87 41.11
CA ILE A 7 54.13 2.74 41.08
C ILE A 7 53.46 4.10 41.35
N SER A 8 53.99 4.87 42.27
CA SER A 8 53.48 6.23 42.57
C SER A 8 53.65 7.20 41.37
N LEU A 9 54.73 7.07 40.62
CA LEU A 9 54.94 7.91 39.41
C LEU A 9 54.04 7.50 38.26
N LEU A 10 53.74 6.24 38.09
CA LEU A 10 52.78 5.74 37.05
C LEU A 10 51.32 6.12 37.39
N LEU A 11 50.94 6.09 38.68
CA LEU A 11 49.62 6.57 39.11
C LEU A 11 49.50 8.08 38.96
N ALA A 12 50.55 8.89 39.20
CA ALA A 12 50.51 10.33 39.01
C ALA A 12 50.46 10.71 37.54
N ALA A 13 51.10 9.94 36.64
CA ALA A 13 51.02 10.17 35.21
C ALA A 13 49.63 9.81 34.62
N SER A 14 48.97 8.80 35.15
CA SER A 14 47.59 8.43 34.72
C SER A 14 46.54 9.43 35.20
N LEU A 15 46.75 10.06 36.36
CA LEU A 15 45.86 11.12 36.87
C LEU A 15 46.07 12.47 36.16
N ALA A 16 47.24 12.72 35.62
CA ALA A 16 47.52 13.96 34.88
C ALA A 16 46.92 13.97 33.46
N VAL A 17 46.69 12.79 32.84
CA VAL A 17 46.05 12.68 31.53
C VAL A 17 44.54 12.90 31.62
N SER A 18 43.92 12.66 32.78
CA SER A 18 42.46 12.87 32.96
C SER A 18 42.10 14.33 33.32
N ALA A 19 43.05 15.23 33.46
CA ALA A 19 42.82 16.63 33.85
C ALA A 19 42.88 17.62 32.67
N PHE A 20 43.02 17.15 31.44
CA PHE A 20 42.79 18.03 30.30
C PHE A 20 41.29 18.21 30.11
N PRO A 21 40.78 19.45 30.18
CA PRO A 21 39.38 19.70 29.83
C PRO A 21 39.23 19.36 28.34
N VAL A 22 38.60 18.22 28.06
CA VAL A 22 38.06 17.97 26.72
C VAL A 22 36.94 18.99 26.59
N ALA A 23 37.23 20.11 25.97
CA ALA A 23 36.20 21.04 25.55
C ALA A 23 35.23 20.22 24.66
N PRO A 24 33.94 20.20 24.96
CA PRO A 24 33.00 19.55 24.05
C PRO A 24 33.20 20.23 22.70
N ALA A 25 33.62 19.47 21.69
CA ALA A 25 33.57 19.94 20.33
C ALA A 25 32.10 20.23 20.07
N VAL A 26 31.73 21.51 20.12
CA VAL A 26 30.42 21.95 19.63
C VAL A 26 30.52 21.71 18.13
N VAL A 27 30.05 20.55 17.70
CA VAL A 27 29.72 20.34 16.30
C VAL A 27 28.58 21.31 16.03
N SER A 28 28.93 22.50 15.52
CA SER A 28 27.94 23.36 14.89
C SER A 28 27.38 22.54 13.71
N VAL A 29 26.23 21.92 13.91
CA VAL A 29 25.41 21.50 12.78
C VAL A 29 25.05 22.83 12.12
N GLU A 30 25.74 23.17 11.03
CA GLU A 30 25.23 24.19 10.12
C GLU A 30 23.80 23.76 9.81
N ALA A 31 22.85 24.66 10.09
CA ALA A 31 21.46 24.43 9.70
C ALA A 31 21.50 24.07 8.20
N ALA A 32 21.16 22.84 7.88
CA ALA A 32 21.04 22.41 6.50
C ALA A 32 20.25 23.52 5.79
N ASP A 33 20.76 23.98 4.65
CA ASP A 33 20.02 24.89 3.78
C ASP A 33 18.56 24.48 3.79
N SER A 34 17.64 25.42 4.00
CA SER A 34 16.23 25.15 4.22
C SER A 34 15.74 24.23 3.09
N PHE A 35 15.70 22.93 3.37
CA PHE A 35 15.19 21.94 2.42
C PHE A 35 13.71 22.21 2.26
N THR A 36 13.34 22.77 1.14
CA THR A 36 11.94 22.94 0.77
C THR A 36 11.51 21.67 0.05
N ALA A 37 10.77 20.82 0.75
CA ALA A 37 10.24 19.59 0.15
C ALA A 37 9.26 19.94 -0.99
N ASN A 38 9.45 19.33 -2.14
CA ASN A 38 8.48 19.40 -3.24
C ASN A 38 7.38 18.35 -3.01
N TYR A 39 6.36 18.72 -2.24
CA TYR A 39 5.26 17.80 -1.91
C TYR A 39 4.41 17.42 -3.13
N GLY A 40 4.32 18.27 -4.16
CA GLY A 40 3.65 17.91 -5.42
C GLY A 40 4.36 16.76 -6.14
N GLU A 41 5.69 16.85 -6.27
CA GLU A 41 6.50 15.77 -6.82
C GLU A 41 6.45 14.49 -5.96
N ALA A 42 6.41 14.64 -4.63
CA ALA A 42 6.27 13.50 -3.74
C ALA A 42 4.94 12.80 -3.92
N LEU A 43 3.84 13.54 -4.07
CA LEU A 43 2.52 13.00 -4.38
C LEU A 43 2.52 12.25 -5.72
N GLN A 44 3.06 12.87 -6.78
CA GLN A 44 3.18 12.23 -8.09
C GLN A 44 3.92 10.90 -8.02
N LYS A 45 5.08 10.88 -7.34
CA LYS A 45 5.87 9.64 -7.16
C LYS A 45 5.13 8.59 -6.34
N SER A 46 4.30 8.99 -5.38
CA SER A 46 3.46 8.08 -4.62
C SER A 46 2.37 7.44 -5.48
N LEU A 47 1.80 8.18 -6.43
CA LEU A 47 0.83 7.63 -7.38
C LEU A 47 1.47 6.61 -8.34
N TYR A 48 2.70 6.83 -8.79
CA TYR A 48 3.44 5.84 -9.58
C TYR A 48 3.61 4.50 -8.85
N PHE A 49 3.68 4.50 -7.51
CA PHE A 49 3.72 3.25 -6.75
C PHE A 49 2.43 2.44 -6.96
N TYR A 50 1.26 3.08 -6.88
CA TYR A 50 -0.02 2.40 -7.10
C TYR A 50 -0.18 1.93 -8.55
N GLU A 51 0.20 2.76 -9.54
CA GLU A 51 0.22 2.36 -10.95
C GLU A 51 1.11 1.14 -11.19
N ALA A 52 2.26 1.06 -10.50
CA ALA A 52 3.15 -0.10 -10.59
C ALA A 52 2.54 -1.37 -9.96
N GLN A 53 1.57 -1.25 -9.06
CA GLN A 53 0.90 -2.37 -8.41
C GLN A 53 -0.40 -2.80 -9.10
N GLN A 54 -0.82 -2.14 -10.16
CA GLN A 54 -2.05 -2.50 -10.88
C GLN A 54 -1.98 -3.93 -11.43
N ALA A 55 -3.10 -4.66 -11.26
CA ALA A 55 -3.26 -6.06 -11.67
C ALA A 55 -4.28 -6.18 -12.81
N GLY A 56 -4.17 -7.22 -13.62
CA GLY A 56 -5.07 -7.46 -14.76
C GLY A 56 -4.67 -6.70 -16.00
N PRO A 57 -5.63 -6.38 -16.90
CA PRO A 57 -5.40 -5.55 -18.07
C PRO A 57 -5.11 -4.12 -17.62
N LEU A 58 -3.93 -3.61 -17.96
CA LEU A 58 -3.55 -2.25 -17.58
C LEU A 58 -4.34 -1.22 -18.39
N PRO A 59 -4.79 -0.13 -17.78
CA PRO A 59 -5.45 0.95 -18.50
C PRO A 59 -4.45 1.78 -19.31
N ASP A 60 -4.94 2.41 -20.40
CA ASP A 60 -4.11 3.25 -21.29
C ASP A 60 -3.45 4.45 -20.57
N TRP A 61 -3.98 4.85 -19.41
CA TRP A 61 -3.43 5.94 -18.61
C TRP A 61 -2.34 5.48 -17.62
N ASN A 62 -2.03 4.16 -17.48
CA ASN A 62 -0.91 3.71 -16.68
C ASN A 62 0.40 4.25 -17.27
N ARG A 63 1.16 4.99 -16.47
CA ARG A 63 2.39 5.69 -16.90
C ARG A 63 3.67 4.87 -16.67
N VAL A 64 3.54 3.66 -16.13
CA VAL A 64 4.69 2.80 -15.78
C VAL A 64 5.08 1.95 -16.98
N GLU A 65 5.99 2.47 -17.81
CA GLU A 65 6.36 1.89 -19.11
C GLU A 65 6.90 0.45 -19.07
N TRP A 66 7.40 0.00 -17.92
CA TRP A 66 7.94 -1.37 -17.76
C TRP A 66 6.89 -2.38 -17.30
N ARG A 67 5.66 -1.95 -16.98
CA ARG A 67 4.55 -2.83 -16.65
C ARG A 67 3.78 -3.23 -17.90
N GLY A 68 3.18 -4.43 -17.84
CA GLY A 68 2.28 -4.96 -18.84
C GLY A 68 1.06 -5.62 -18.20
N ASP A 69 0.13 -6.10 -19.02
CA ASP A 69 -1.00 -6.89 -18.57
C ASP A 69 -0.51 -8.13 -17.81
N SER A 70 -1.20 -8.48 -16.73
CA SER A 70 -0.77 -9.56 -15.85
C SER A 70 -1.98 -10.21 -15.18
N THR A 71 -1.84 -11.46 -14.73
CA THR A 71 -2.91 -12.21 -14.04
C THR A 71 -4.27 -12.08 -14.73
N MET A 72 -4.25 -12.25 -16.05
CA MET A 72 -5.43 -12.03 -16.92
C MET A 72 -6.56 -13.03 -16.68
N GLU A 73 -6.26 -14.16 -16.05
CA GLU A 73 -7.23 -15.22 -15.72
C GLU A 73 -7.75 -15.10 -14.28
N ASP A 74 -7.35 -14.08 -13.52
CA ASP A 74 -7.90 -13.84 -12.18
C ASP A 74 -9.43 -13.76 -12.20
N TYR A 75 -10.08 -14.36 -11.22
CA TYR A 75 -11.55 -14.35 -11.09
C TYR A 75 -12.10 -12.91 -11.00
N ILE A 76 -11.45 -12.04 -10.22
CA ILE A 76 -11.72 -10.59 -10.20
C ILE A 76 -10.48 -9.88 -10.76
N LYS A 77 -10.63 -9.25 -11.91
CA LYS A 77 -9.57 -8.46 -12.57
C LYS A 77 -9.46 -7.08 -11.95
N GLY A 78 -8.32 -6.44 -12.12
CA GLY A 78 -8.06 -5.12 -11.53
C GLY A 78 -7.56 -5.20 -10.09
N GLY A 79 -7.62 -4.08 -9.38
CA GLY A 79 -7.05 -3.92 -8.05
C GLY A 79 -5.54 -3.79 -8.07
N TRP A 80 -4.92 -3.93 -6.90
CA TRP A 80 -3.47 -3.83 -6.71
C TRP A 80 -2.91 -5.10 -6.10
N TYR A 81 -1.69 -5.44 -6.46
CA TYR A 81 -0.89 -6.40 -5.71
C TYR A 81 -0.49 -5.79 -4.37
N ASP A 82 -0.27 -6.62 -3.35
CA ASP A 82 -0.03 -6.14 -1.99
C ASP A 82 1.32 -5.41 -1.86
N ALA A 83 2.39 -6.04 -2.28
CA ALA A 83 3.74 -5.48 -2.15
C ALA A 83 4.66 -5.97 -3.28
N GLY A 84 5.69 -6.76 -2.97
CA GLY A 84 6.55 -7.41 -3.95
C GLY A 84 6.06 -8.81 -4.35
N ASP A 85 4.99 -9.27 -3.74
CA ASP A 85 4.21 -10.45 -4.10
C ASP A 85 3.08 -10.09 -5.08
N HIS A 86 2.33 -11.10 -5.53
CA HIS A 86 1.29 -10.90 -6.55
C HIS A 86 -0.10 -11.26 -6.01
N VAL A 87 -0.24 -11.35 -4.69
CA VAL A 87 -1.53 -11.55 -4.04
C VAL A 87 -2.28 -10.23 -3.94
N LYS A 88 -3.58 -10.27 -4.13
CA LYS A 88 -4.50 -9.17 -3.86
C LYS A 88 -5.18 -9.42 -2.51
N PHE A 89 -4.63 -8.85 -1.44
CA PHE A 89 -5.19 -8.88 -0.10
C PHE A 89 -6.13 -7.69 0.10
N ASN A 90 -7.42 -7.94 0.18
CA ASN A 90 -8.40 -6.84 0.19
C ASN A 90 -8.39 -6.02 1.48
N LEU A 91 -7.93 -6.54 2.61
CA LEU A 91 -7.84 -5.73 3.84
C LEU A 91 -6.86 -4.55 3.69
N PRO A 92 -5.56 -4.75 3.40
CA PRO A 92 -4.61 -3.65 3.21
C PRO A 92 -4.95 -2.81 1.97
N MET A 93 -5.47 -3.42 0.90
CA MET A 93 -5.90 -2.70 -0.30
C MET A 93 -7.05 -1.74 0.01
N ALA A 94 -8.08 -2.20 0.72
CA ALA A 94 -9.22 -1.37 1.10
C ALA A 94 -8.81 -0.26 2.08
N TYR A 95 -7.90 -0.54 3.02
CA TYR A 95 -7.33 0.50 3.88
C TYR A 95 -6.62 1.59 3.05
N SER A 96 -5.80 1.19 2.08
CA SER A 96 -5.14 2.15 1.17
C SER A 96 -6.16 2.96 0.37
N ALA A 97 -7.21 2.31 -0.15
CA ALA A 97 -8.31 2.97 -0.86
C ALA A 97 -9.07 3.96 0.05
N SER A 98 -9.34 3.59 1.31
CA SER A 98 -9.96 4.47 2.31
C SER A 98 -9.10 5.72 2.54
N MET A 99 -7.79 5.55 2.68
CA MET A 99 -6.86 6.66 2.90
C MET A 99 -6.76 7.58 1.68
N LEU A 100 -6.74 7.04 0.47
CA LEU A 100 -6.79 7.83 -0.77
C LEU A 100 -8.12 8.58 -0.88
N ALA A 101 -9.26 7.92 -0.63
CA ALA A 101 -10.56 8.56 -0.66
C ALA A 101 -10.64 9.71 0.37
N TRP A 102 -10.16 9.47 1.60
CA TRP A 102 -10.10 10.51 2.62
C TRP A 102 -9.16 11.65 2.24
N GLY A 103 -8.02 11.34 1.61
CA GLY A 103 -7.09 12.33 1.07
C GLY A 103 -7.75 13.23 0.02
N MET A 104 -8.47 12.66 -0.93
CA MET A 104 -9.22 13.41 -1.95
C MET A 104 -10.33 14.25 -1.31
N TYR A 105 -11.08 13.71 -0.36
CA TYR A 105 -12.15 14.42 0.34
C TYR A 105 -11.63 15.64 1.13
N ALA A 106 -10.52 15.45 1.84
CA ALA A 106 -10.01 16.49 2.75
C ALA A 106 -9.08 17.50 2.05
N TYR A 107 -8.40 17.10 0.98
CA TYR A 107 -7.30 17.88 0.36
C TYR A 107 -7.41 17.97 -1.17
N GLY A 108 -8.59 17.73 -1.74
CA GLY A 108 -8.79 17.72 -3.19
C GLY A 108 -8.30 19.00 -3.89
N ASP A 109 -8.53 20.17 -3.30
CA ASP A 109 -8.04 21.45 -3.84
C ASP A 109 -6.50 21.50 -3.89
N GLY A 110 -5.84 20.95 -2.88
CA GLY A 110 -4.37 20.86 -2.83
C GLY A 110 -3.81 19.88 -3.87
N ILE A 111 -4.49 18.76 -4.07
CA ILE A 111 -4.15 17.75 -5.10
C ILE A 111 -4.31 18.37 -6.50
N ALA A 112 -5.41 19.08 -6.75
CA ALA A 112 -5.65 19.78 -7.99
C ALA A 112 -4.61 20.90 -8.22
N ALA A 113 -4.26 21.66 -7.20
CA ALA A 113 -3.30 22.75 -7.29
C ALA A 113 -1.89 22.30 -7.70
N VAL A 114 -1.52 21.06 -7.45
CA VAL A 114 -0.22 20.48 -7.89
C VAL A 114 -0.34 19.70 -9.20
N GLY A 115 -1.53 19.66 -9.81
CA GLY A 115 -1.76 19.05 -11.13
C GLY A 115 -1.93 17.52 -11.12
N GLU A 116 -2.17 16.91 -9.96
CA GLU A 116 -2.27 15.45 -9.82
C GLU A 116 -3.71 14.94 -9.66
N GLU A 117 -4.72 15.79 -9.83
CA GLU A 117 -6.12 15.41 -9.63
C GLU A 117 -6.56 14.26 -10.54
N GLU A 118 -6.23 14.32 -11.83
CA GLU A 118 -6.61 13.29 -12.80
C GLU A 118 -5.97 11.92 -12.45
N ASN A 119 -4.68 11.91 -12.21
CA ASN A 119 -3.96 10.69 -11.84
C ASN A 119 -4.49 10.10 -10.52
N TYR A 120 -4.79 10.96 -9.55
CA TYR A 120 -5.36 10.55 -8.27
C TYR A 120 -6.75 9.92 -8.43
N LEU A 121 -7.59 10.53 -9.25
CA LEU A 121 -8.93 10.01 -9.55
C LEU A 121 -8.87 8.68 -10.30
N HIS A 122 -7.93 8.52 -11.23
CA HIS A 122 -7.70 7.27 -11.95
C HIS A 122 -7.38 6.13 -10.95
N GLU A 123 -6.42 6.32 -10.05
CA GLU A 123 -6.06 5.31 -9.06
C GLU A 123 -7.19 5.02 -8.08
N LEU A 124 -7.88 6.06 -7.61
CA LEU A 124 -8.99 5.89 -6.69
C LEU A 124 -10.15 5.13 -7.32
N THR A 125 -10.55 5.48 -8.54
CA THR A 125 -11.62 4.75 -9.24
C THR A 125 -11.21 3.33 -9.60
N TRP A 126 -9.95 3.11 -9.98
CA TRP A 126 -9.41 1.77 -10.26
C TRP A 126 -9.60 0.79 -9.10
N VAL A 127 -9.21 1.19 -7.90
CA VAL A 127 -9.34 0.32 -6.74
C VAL A 127 -10.77 0.18 -6.26
N LEU A 128 -11.58 1.24 -6.34
CA LEU A 128 -12.99 1.17 -5.95
C LEU A 128 -13.81 0.28 -6.89
N ASP A 129 -13.52 0.29 -8.19
CA ASP A 129 -14.15 -0.59 -9.16
C ASP A 129 -13.81 -2.07 -8.86
N TYR A 130 -12.56 -2.36 -8.51
CA TYR A 130 -12.16 -3.70 -8.08
C TYR A 130 -12.87 -4.13 -6.79
N LEU A 131 -12.89 -3.28 -5.77
CA LEU A 131 -13.56 -3.60 -4.49
C LEU A 131 -15.07 -3.79 -4.67
N ALA A 132 -15.71 -3.01 -5.54
CA ALA A 132 -17.11 -3.19 -5.91
C ALA A 132 -17.35 -4.51 -6.66
N ALA A 133 -16.45 -4.89 -7.58
CA ALA A 133 -16.53 -6.16 -8.30
C ALA A 133 -16.32 -7.38 -7.39
N CYS A 134 -15.72 -7.22 -6.23
CA CYS A 134 -15.58 -8.29 -5.24
C CYS A 134 -16.90 -8.66 -4.55
N ASP A 135 -17.92 -7.78 -4.58
CA ASP A 135 -19.27 -8.07 -4.09
C ASP A 135 -19.99 -8.98 -5.08
N GLN A 136 -20.23 -10.24 -4.68
CA GLN A 136 -20.88 -11.26 -5.49
C GLN A 136 -22.37 -11.45 -5.09
N GLY A 137 -22.91 -10.53 -4.29
CA GLY A 137 -24.27 -10.55 -3.80
C GLY A 137 -24.46 -11.40 -2.53
N ASP A 138 -24.28 -12.71 -2.60
CA ASP A 138 -24.40 -13.59 -1.43
C ASP A 138 -23.10 -13.78 -0.64
N THR A 139 -21.97 -13.37 -1.21
CA THR A 139 -20.63 -13.52 -0.64
C THR A 139 -19.70 -12.46 -1.22
N VAL A 140 -18.56 -12.25 -0.60
CA VAL A 140 -17.54 -11.31 -1.06
C VAL A 140 -16.24 -12.06 -1.31
N VAL A 141 -15.59 -11.79 -2.44
CA VAL A 141 -14.21 -12.20 -2.66
C VAL A 141 -13.30 -11.25 -1.87
N TYR A 142 -12.52 -11.79 -0.95
CA TYR A 142 -11.69 -10.95 -0.08
C TYR A 142 -10.18 -11.19 -0.23
N GLN A 143 -9.80 -12.15 -1.07
CA GLN A 143 -8.42 -12.37 -1.48
C GLN A 143 -8.39 -13.03 -2.86
N VAL A 144 -7.47 -12.61 -3.73
CA VAL A 144 -7.15 -13.27 -4.99
C VAL A 144 -5.66 -13.58 -5.01
N GLY A 145 -5.32 -14.84 -5.26
CA GLY A 145 -3.99 -15.41 -5.13
C GLY A 145 -3.83 -16.19 -3.83
N ASN A 146 -3.16 -17.32 -3.91
CA ASN A 146 -2.80 -18.16 -2.78
C ASN A 146 -1.45 -17.70 -2.22
N GLY A 147 -1.42 -17.05 -1.06
CA GLY A 147 -0.21 -16.47 -0.49
C GLY A 147 0.94 -17.48 -0.33
N THR A 148 0.66 -18.73 0.05
CA THR A 148 1.70 -19.75 0.20
C THR A 148 2.34 -20.13 -1.13
N LYS A 149 1.53 -20.27 -2.19
CA LYS A 149 2.00 -20.59 -3.54
C LYS A 149 2.71 -19.39 -4.17
N ASP A 150 2.10 -18.23 -4.08
CA ASP A 150 2.62 -16.97 -4.61
C ASP A 150 4.00 -16.65 -4.01
N HIS A 151 4.13 -16.69 -2.70
CA HIS A 151 5.39 -16.37 -2.00
C HIS A 151 6.51 -17.39 -2.22
N SER A 152 6.28 -18.45 -2.96
CA SER A 152 7.33 -19.38 -3.36
C SER A 152 8.04 -18.97 -4.66
N TRP A 153 7.50 -18.00 -5.39
CA TRP A 153 8.09 -17.46 -6.62
C TRP A 153 8.13 -15.94 -6.60
N TRP A 154 9.27 -15.37 -6.97
CA TRP A 154 9.50 -13.93 -7.01
C TRP A 154 10.08 -13.54 -8.38
N GLY A 155 9.39 -12.66 -9.09
CA GLY A 155 9.77 -12.18 -10.40
C GLY A 155 8.80 -11.16 -10.95
N PRO A 156 8.98 -10.70 -12.20
CA PRO A 156 8.02 -9.82 -12.84
C PRO A 156 6.65 -10.50 -12.95
N VAL A 157 5.61 -9.80 -12.54
CA VAL A 157 4.25 -10.37 -12.50
C VAL A 157 3.73 -10.80 -13.88
N GLU A 158 4.20 -10.18 -14.94
CA GLU A 158 3.92 -10.54 -16.33
C GLU A 158 4.41 -11.96 -16.70
N LEU A 159 5.32 -12.50 -15.90
CA LEU A 159 5.88 -13.84 -16.06
C LEU A 159 5.41 -14.82 -14.98
N LEU A 160 4.47 -14.43 -14.14
CA LEU A 160 4.01 -15.19 -12.96
C LEU A 160 3.61 -16.63 -13.33
N GLU A 161 2.70 -16.78 -14.27
CA GLU A 161 2.17 -18.09 -14.67
C GLU A 161 3.30 -19.00 -15.19
N TYR A 162 4.12 -18.47 -16.10
CA TYR A 162 5.25 -19.18 -16.63
C TYR A 162 6.29 -19.55 -15.56
N GLY A 163 6.60 -18.62 -14.65
CA GLY A 163 7.55 -18.87 -13.57
C GLY A 163 7.03 -19.87 -12.53
N MET A 164 5.73 -19.91 -12.30
CA MET A 164 5.08 -20.89 -11.45
C MET A 164 5.15 -22.30 -12.05
N GLU A 165 4.79 -22.43 -13.34
CA GLU A 165 4.89 -23.70 -14.08
C GLU A 165 6.32 -24.27 -14.10
N ASP A 166 7.34 -23.43 -14.33
CA ASP A 166 8.74 -23.84 -14.33
C ASP A 166 9.18 -24.41 -12.97
N GLN A 167 8.55 -23.98 -11.89
CA GLN A 167 8.76 -24.52 -10.54
C GLN A 167 7.83 -25.69 -10.18
N GLY A 168 6.97 -26.11 -11.09
CA GLY A 168 6.00 -27.17 -10.85
C GLY A 168 4.84 -26.75 -9.96
N ILE A 169 4.54 -25.47 -9.90
CA ILE A 169 3.37 -24.90 -9.22
C ILE A 169 2.29 -24.72 -10.25
N ASP A 170 1.09 -25.23 -9.95
CA ASP A 170 -0.08 -25.00 -10.80
C ASP A 170 -0.52 -23.53 -10.73
N PRO A 171 -0.50 -22.79 -11.85
CA PRO A 171 -0.94 -21.40 -11.87
C PRO A 171 -2.38 -21.20 -11.43
N GLU A 172 -3.29 -22.13 -11.76
CA GLU A 172 -4.69 -22.03 -11.31
C GLU A 172 -4.80 -22.12 -9.78
N GLU A 173 -4.03 -23.01 -9.15
CA GLU A 173 -3.95 -23.06 -7.67
C GLU A 173 -3.30 -21.80 -7.09
N ALA A 174 -2.26 -21.27 -7.74
CA ALA A 174 -1.58 -20.05 -7.30
C ALA A 174 -2.47 -18.81 -7.41
N ARG A 175 -3.37 -18.80 -8.40
CA ARG A 175 -4.35 -17.70 -8.62
C ARG A 175 -5.74 -18.00 -8.07
N SER A 176 -5.88 -19.02 -7.22
CA SER A 176 -7.14 -19.29 -6.51
C SER A 176 -7.57 -18.08 -5.66
N TYR A 177 -8.87 -17.92 -5.45
CA TYR A 177 -9.44 -16.84 -4.65
C TYR A 177 -10.11 -17.38 -3.39
N ILE A 178 -10.28 -16.50 -2.40
CA ILE A 178 -10.98 -16.80 -1.18
C ILE A 178 -12.25 -15.94 -1.11
N THR A 179 -13.36 -16.61 -0.81
CA THR A 179 -14.67 -16.00 -0.63
C THR A 179 -15.37 -16.61 0.57
N GLY A 180 -16.24 -15.87 1.22
CA GLY A 180 -16.94 -16.35 2.40
C GLY A 180 -17.87 -15.30 3.00
N ARG A 181 -18.29 -15.54 4.25
CA ARG A 181 -19.13 -14.63 5.03
C ARG A 181 -18.53 -14.29 6.40
N ASN A 182 -17.40 -14.89 6.75
CA ASN A 182 -16.74 -14.83 8.04
C ASN A 182 -15.41 -14.06 8.00
N ALA A 183 -15.41 -12.90 7.33
CA ALA A 183 -14.26 -11.99 7.24
C ALA A 183 -14.71 -10.55 7.55
N SER A 184 -15.34 -10.37 8.71
CA SER A 184 -16.01 -9.13 9.11
C SER A 184 -15.10 -7.90 9.07
N ALA A 185 -13.83 -8.03 9.52
CA ALA A 185 -12.87 -6.92 9.48
C ALA A 185 -12.56 -6.51 8.03
N VAL A 186 -12.35 -7.47 7.13
CA VAL A 186 -12.07 -7.20 5.71
C VAL A 186 -13.29 -6.52 5.06
N TYR A 187 -14.47 -7.05 5.29
CA TYR A 187 -15.72 -6.51 4.73
C TYR A 187 -15.99 -5.09 5.28
N GLY A 188 -15.75 -4.88 6.56
CA GLY A 188 -15.87 -3.56 7.18
C GLY A 188 -14.97 -2.53 6.52
N GLU A 189 -13.72 -2.88 6.25
CA GLU A 189 -12.76 -1.98 5.59
C GLU A 189 -13.11 -1.77 4.11
N MET A 190 -13.52 -2.80 3.37
CA MET A 190 -14.00 -2.65 1.99
C MET A 190 -15.23 -1.74 1.91
N ALA A 191 -16.18 -1.91 2.81
CA ALA A 191 -17.36 -1.04 2.88
C ALA A 191 -16.97 0.41 3.23
N ALA A 192 -16.00 0.60 4.14
CA ALA A 192 -15.49 1.93 4.49
C ALA A 192 -14.82 2.62 3.29
N ALA A 193 -13.99 1.88 2.52
CA ALA A 193 -13.36 2.41 1.32
C ALA A 193 -14.38 2.88 0.27
N LEU A 194 -15.36 2.03 -0.03
CA LEU A 194 -16.43 2.35 -1.00
C LEU A 194 -17.30 3.53 -0.53
N ALA A 195 -17.63 3.61 0.77
CA ALA A 195 -18.39 4.72 1.33
C ALA A 195 -17.57 6.03 1.34
N ALA A 196 -16.28 5.96 1.65
CA ALA A 196 -15.39 7.11 1.57
C ALA A 196 -15.23 7.58 0.12
N GLY A 197 -15.11 6.63 -0.83
CA GLY A 197 -15.10 6.91 -2.27
C GLY A 197 -16.36 7.63 -2.75
N TYR A 198 -17.53 7.17 -2.29
CA TYR A 198 -18.79 7.86 -2.57
C TYR A 198 -18.75 9.33 -2.15
N CYS A 199 -18.22 9.64 -0.96
CA CYS A 199 -18.11 11.01 -0.47
C CYS A 199 -17.05 11.82 -1.25
N ALA A 200 -15.89 11.21 -1.53
CA ALA A 200 -14.75 11.88 -2.15
C ALA A 200 -14.96 12.23 -3.62
N LEU A 201 -15.77 11.43 -4.32
CA LEU A 201 -15.99 11.55 -5.76
C LEU A 201 -17.21 12.42 -6.13
N ASP A 202 -17.76 13.18 -5.17
CA ASP A 202 -18.88 14.09 -5.43
C ASP A 202 -18.48 15.15 -6.47
N GLY A 203 -19.26 15.22 -7.55
CA GLY A 203 -18.98 16.11 -8.69
C GLY A 203 -17.76 15.73 -9.55
N LYS A 204 -17.07 14.64 -9.24
CA LYS A 204 -15.85 14.19 -9.96
C LYS A 204 -16.10 13.01 -10.91
N VAL A 205 -17.10 12.21 -10.63
CA VAL A 205 -17.58 11.11 -11.48
C VAL A 205 -19.08 11.22 -11.69
N SER A 206 -19.65 10.36 -12.56
CA SER A 206 -21.11 10.34 -12.74
C SER A 206 -21.81 9.88 -11.45
N GLU A 207 -23.01 10.42 -11.19
CA GLU A 207 -23.82 10.05 -10.03
C GLU A 207 -24.10 8.54 -10.00
N SER A 208 -24.32 7.90 -11.15
CA SER A 208 -24.56 6.47 -11.21
C SER A 208 -23.38 5.61 -10.76
N VAL A 209 -22.14 6.05 -11.04
CA VAL A 209 -20.92 5.38 -10.55
C VAL A 209 -20.82 5.54 -9.04
N ARG A 210 -20.99 6.74 -8.56
CA ARG A 210 -20.93 7.09 -7.14
C ARG A 210 -21.98 6.31 -6.32
N GLU A 211 -23.24 6.31 -6.74
CA GLU A 211 -24.31 5.54 -6.11
C GLU A 211 -24.07 4.01 -6.18
N GLY A 212 -23.38 3.54 -7.22
CA GLY A 212 -22.91 2.15 -7.32
C GLY A 212 -21.99 1.79 -6.15
N TYR A 213 -20.97 2.60 -5.87
CA TYR A 213 -20.07 2.39 -4.74
C TYR A 213 -20.82 2.40 -3.39
N LEU A 214 -21.75 3.33 -3.20
CA LEU A 214 -22.56 3.37 -1.98
C LEU A 214 -23.45 2.13 -1.83
N SER A 215 -23.98 1.61 -2.93
CA SER A 215 -24.79 0.38 -2.93
C SER A 215 -23.97 -0.82 -2.49
N HIS A 216 -22.79 -1.02 -3.07
CA HIS A 216 -21.85 -2.08 -2.67
C HIS A 216 -21.36 -1.90 -1.24
N ALA A 217 -21.06 -0.66 -0.81
CA ALA A 217 -20.68 -0.38 0.58
C ALA A 217 -21.73 -0.86 1.57
N LYS A 218 -23.02 -0.57 1.30
CA LYS A 218 -24.14 -0.97 2.16
C LYS A 218 -24.32 -2.50 2.17
N ALA A 219 -24.19 -3.15 1.02
CA ALA A 219 -24.35 -4.61 0.91
C ALA A 219 -23.23 -5.35 1.66
N ILE A 220 -21.97 -4.96 1.43
CA ILE A 220 -20.80 -5.57 2.09
C ILE A 220 -20.85 -5.30 3.61
N PHE A 221 -21.21 -4.07 4.04
CA PHE A 221 -21.35 -3.74 5.46
C PHE A 221 -22.44 -4.58 6.14
N ALA A 222 -23.56 -4.82 5.45
CA ALA A 222 -24.63 -5.67 6.00
C ALA A 222 -24.15 -7.09 6.25
N MET A 223 -23.32 -7.66 5.36
CA MET A 223 -22.69 -8.97 5.56
C MET A 223 -21.71 -8.97 6.73
N ALA A 224 -20.90 -7.91 6.88
CA ALA A 224 -19.98 -7.76 8.01
C ALA A 224 -20.71 -7.65 9.36
N ASP A 225 -21.88 -7.02 9.38
CA ASP A 225 -22.70 -6.83 10.61
C ASP A 225 -23.51 -8.08 10.97
N GLU A 226 -23.91 -8.88 9.97
CA GLU A 226 -24.67 -10.12 10.18
C GLU A 226 -23.78 -11.20 10.81
N ASP A 227 -22.54 -11.36 10.35
CA ASP A 227 -21.57 -12.30 10.91
C ASP A 227 -20.28 -11.55 11.28
N ARG A 228 -20.20 -11.20 12.57
CA ARG A 228 -19.07 -10.45 13.14
C ARG A 228 -17.90 -11.35 13.52
N SER A 229 -17.62 -12.36 12.73
CA SER A 229 -16.51 -13.29 12.91
C SER A 229 -15.39 -13.01 11.91
N ASP A 230 -14.17 -13.35 12.29
CA ASP A 230 -12.97 -13.29 11.47
C ASP A 230 -12.21 -14.61 11.70
N ASP A 231 -12.33 -15.55 10.76
CA ASP A 231 -11.65 -16.85 10.76
C ASP A 231 -10.43 -16.88 9.84
#